data_a980a60462a2ad50d651ad3a77069136
#
_entry.id   a980a60462a2ad50d651ad3a77069136
#
_cell.length_a   1.000
_cell.length_b   1.000
_cell.length_c   1.000
_cell.angle_alpha   90.00
_cell.angle_beta   90.00
_cell.angle_gamma   90.00
#
_symmetry.space_group_name_H-M   'P 1'
#
loop_
_entity.id
_entity.type
_entity.pdbx_description
1 polymer ?
#
loop_
_entity_poly.entity_id
_entity_poly.type
_entity_poly.pdbx_seq_one_letter_code
_entity_poly.pdbx_strand_id
1 'polypeptide(L)'
;MTDLLEFLAPTPLINSDSPAVIDYANSLLRDSASDDVSRAIALYEGVRDDIKYTPYVAYHREDAYRASDILQAKRGHCVGKASLLCAAARTIGIPSRVGFATVKNHLSTVQLTKAMGSGEFAYHGYSELFLNERWVIATPAFE
;
A
#
# COMPACT_ATOMS: atom_id res chain seq x y z
N MET A 1 25.42 0.77 7.69
CA MET A 1 24.44 -0.33 7.54
C MET A 1 23.04 0.20 7.83
N THR A 2 22.11 -0.03 6.94
CA THR A 2 20.74 0.40 7.13
C THR A 2 20.06 -0.49 8.16
N ASP A 3 19.45 0.12 9.18
CA ASP A 3 18.65 -0.62 10.14
C ASP A 3 17.25 -0.84 9.56
N LEU A 4 16.93 -2.08 9.23
CA LEU A 4 15.64 -2.44 8.65
C LEU A 4 14.54 -2.61 9.68
N LEU A 5 14.85 -2.56 10.98
CA LEU A 5 13.84 -2.78 12.03
C LEU A 5 12.75 -1.72 12.00
N GLU A 6 13.07 -0.47 11.67
CA GLU A 6 12.06 0.58 11.57
C GLU A 6 11.06 0.32 10.46
N PHE A 7 11.46 -0.44 9.43
CA PHE A 7 10.59 -0.78 8.30
C PHE A 7 9.80 -2.07 8.54
N LEU A 8 9.94 -2.65 9.71
CA LEU A 8 9.18 -3.81 10.17
C LEU A 8 8.22 -3.45 11.30
N ALA A 9 8.44 -2.32 11.96
CA ALA A 9 7.67 -1.91 13.13
C ALA A 9 6.31 -1.31 12.72
N PRO A 10 5.27 -1.50 13.53
CA PRO A 10 3.99 -0.83 13.27
C PRO A 10 4.11 0.68 13.52
N THR A 11 3.31 1.44 12.78
CA THR A 11 3.18 2.89 12.97
C THR A 11 1.69 3.23 13.01
N PRO A 12 1.32 4.48 13.38
CA PRO A 12 -0.10 4.84 13.42
C PRO A 12 -0.86 4.64 12.11
N LEU A 13 -0.20 4.84 10.96
CA LEU A 13 -0.85 4.68 9.66
C LEU A 13 -0.55 3.33 9.00
N ILE A 14 0.66 2.81 9.19
CA ILE A 14 1.02 1.47 8.74
C ILE A 14 0.89 0.56 9.97
N ASN A 15 -0.36 0.34 10.38
CA ASN A 15 -0.64 -0.34 11.64
C ASN A 15 -0.65 -1.86 11.49
N SER A 16 0.54 -2.39 11.24
CA SER A 16 0.77 -3.83 11.03
C SER A 16 0.47 -4.69 12.26
N ASP A 17 0.26 -4.07 13.41
CA ASP A 17 -0.15 -4.77 14.64
C ASP A 17 -1.67 -4.93 14.76
N SER A 18 -2.44 -4.38 13.82
CA SER A 18 -3.88 -4.56 13.80
C SER A 18 -4.23 -6.04 13.56
N PRO A 19 -5.07 -6.66 14.40
CA PRO A 19 -5.49 -8.04 14.16
C PRO A 19 -6.12 -8.27 12.79
N ALA A 20 -6.90 -7.33 12.30
CA ALA A 20 -7.52 -7.43 10.97
C ALA A 20 -6.48 -7.47 9.87
N VAL A 21 -5.43 -6.65 9.97
CA VAL A 21 -4.34 -6.64 8.99
C VAL A 21 -3.55 -7.94 9.04
N ILE A 22 -3.26 -8.45 10.24
CA ILE A 22 -2.55 -9.71 10.41
C ILE A 22 -3.34 -10.85 9.78
N ASP A 23 -4.63 -10.94 10.07
CA ASP A 23 -5.49 -11.99 9.53
C ASP A 23 -5.59 -11.91 8.02
N TYR A 24 -5.69 -10.68 7.49
CA TYR A 24 -5.75 -10.46 6.05
C TYR A 24 -4.46 -10.94 5.37
N ALA A 25 -3.31 -10.54 5.89
CA ALA A 25 -2.02 -10.94 5.33
C ALA A 25 -1.90 -12.48 5.32
N ASN A 26 -2.24 -13.12 6.42
CA ASN A 26 -2.16 -14.57 6.52
C ASN A 26 -3.13 -15.26 5.54
N SER A 27 -4.31 -14.69 5.34
CA SER A 27 -5.27 -15.25 4.38
C SER A 27 -4.75 -15.24 2.95
N LEU A 28 -3.99 -14.20 2.58
CA LEU A 28 -3.43 -14.09 1.23
C LEU A 28 -2.29 -15.07 0.98
N LEU A 29 -1.64 -15.54 2.06
CA LEU A 29 -0.49 -16.45 1.94
C LEU A 29 -0.85 -17.92 1.92
N ARG A 30 -2.13 -18.24 2.05
CA ARG A 30 -2.58 -19.62 2.27
C ARG A 30 -2.07 -20.61 1.22
N ASP A 31 -2.04 -20.19 -0.05
CA ASP A 31 -1.62 -21.04 -1.17
C ASP A 31 -0.31 -20.56 -1.81
N SER A 32 0.42 -19.66 -1.16
CA SER A 32 1.66 -19.15 -1.74
C SER A 32 2.85 -20.01 -1.35
N ALA A 33 3.92 -19.96 -2.18
CA ALA A 33 5.19 -20.56 -1.83
C ALA A 33 5.80 -19.82 -0.63
N SER A 34 6.76 -20.45 0.05
CA SER A 34 7.30 -19.92 1.31
C SER A 34 8.39 -18.87 1.13
N ASP A 35 8.87 -18.64 -0.08
CA ASP A 35 9.90 -17.64 -0.32
C ASP A 35 9.32 -16.22 -0.29
N ASP A 36 10.14 -15.24 0.08
CA ASP A 36 9.68 -13.87 0.27
C ASP A 36 9.12 -13.25 -1.01
N VAL A 37 9.72 -13.53 -2.17
CA VAL A 37 9.24 -12.97 -3.43
C VAL A 37 7.83 -13.47 -3.74
N SER A 38 7.57 -14.77 -3.61
CA SER A 38 6.24 -15.33 -3.85
C SER A 38 5.22 -14.80 -2.86
N ARG A 39 5.61 -14.66 -1.59
CA ARG A 39 4.74 -14.10 -0.56
C ARG A 39 4.42 -12.64 -0.86
N ALA A 40 5.43 -11.86 -1.27
CA ALA A 40 5.23 -10.46 -1.64
C ALA A 40 4.27 -10.32 -2.82
N ILE A 41 4.40 -11.19 -3.82
CA ILE A 41 3.50 -11.18 -4.98
C ILE A 41 2.07 -11.48 -4.54
N ALA A 42 1.87 -12.45 -3.66
CA ALA A 42 0.54 -12.79 -3.15
C ALA A 42 -0.09 -11.60 -2.42
N LEU A 43 0.67 -10.89 -1.59
CA LEU A 43 0.18 -9.69 -0.91
C LEU A 43 -0.14 -8.58 -1.90
N TYR A 44 0.74 -8.35 -2.87
CA TYR A 44 0.55 -7.31 -3.87
C TYR A 44 -0.73 -7.54 -4.68
N GLU A 45 -0.90 -8.76 -5.21
CA GLU A 45 -2.08 -9.08 -6.00
C GLU A 45 -3.35 -8.98 -5.15
N GLY A 46 -3.29 -9.41 -3.90
CA GLY A 46 -4.43 -9.34 -3.00
C GLY A 46 -4.87 -7.90 -2.75
N VAL A 47 -3.95 -7.02 -2.39
CA VAL A 47 -4.29 -5.62 -2.15
C VAL A 47 -4.77 -4.95 -3.43
N ARG A 48 -4.11 -5.22 -4.55
CA ARG A 48 -4.51 -4.68 -5.84
C ARG A 48 -5.96 -5.02 -6.18
N ASP A 49 -6.34 -6.28 -5.97
CA ASP A 49 -7.62 -6.79 -6.44
C ASP A 49 -8.75 -6.68 -5.40
N ASP A 50 -8.44 -6.81 -4.10
CA ASP A 50 -9.45 -6.78 -3.04
C ASP A 50 -9.88 -5.36 -2.66
N ILE A 51 -9.01 -4.38 -2.86
CA ILE A 51 -9.25 -3.00 -2.48
C ILE A 51 -9.50 -2.18 -3.73
N LYS A 52 -10.74 -1.71 -3.88
CA LYS A 52 -11.12 -0.91 -5.04
C LYS A 52 -10.39 0.44 -5.02
N TYR A 53 -9.78 0.81 -6.14
CA TYR A 53 -9.17 2.12 -6.24
C TYR A 53 -10.23 3.21 -6.34
N THR A 54 -10.07 4.28 -5.57
CA THR A 54 -10.87 5.49 -5.69
C THR A 54 -10.00 6.71 -5.37
N PRO A 55 -10.03 7.76 -6.22
CA PRO A 55 -9.36 9.02 -5.90
C PRO A 55 -10.22 9.94 -5.02
N TYR A 56 -11.46 9.58 -4.79
CA TYR A 56 -12.42 10.42 -4.08
C TYR A 56 -12.44 10.08 -2.59
N VAL A 57 -11.37 10.48 -1.90
CA VAL A 57 -11.19 10.22 -0.46
C VAL A 57 -11.03 11.54 0.28
N ALA A 58 -11.24 11.50 1.59
CA ALA A 58 -11.02 12.67 2.45
C ALA A 58 -9.54 12.79 2.76
N TYR A 59 -8.79 13.45 1.90
CA TYR A 59 -7.33 13.51 1.96
C TYR A 59 -6.78 14.12 3.26
N HIS A 60 -7.60 14.84 4.00
CA HIS A 60 -7.20 15.45 5.27
C HIS A 60 -7.42 14.55 6.49
N ARG A 61 -8.01 13.37 6.29
CA ARG A 61 -8.33 12.44 7.39
C ARG A 61 -7.33 11.30 7.44
N GLU A 62 -6.99 10.87 8.66
CA GLU A 62 -6.07 9.76 8.84
C GLU A 62 -6.64 8.43 8.32
N ASP A 63 -7.96 8.26 8.36
CA ASP A 63 -8.58 7.03 7.91
C ASP A 63 -8.50 6.83 6.39
N ALA A 64 -8.11 7.87 5.63
CA ALA A 64 -7.81 7.73 4.21
C ALA A 64 -6.44 7.06 3.97
N TYR A 65 -5.61 6.95 5.02
CA TYR A 65 -4.23 6.44 4.91
C TYR A 65 -3.95 5.25 5.81
N ARG A 66 -4.71 5.07 6.88
CA ARG A 66 -4.45 4.00 7.84
C ARG A 66 -4.80 2.64 7.25
N ALA A 67 -3.85 1.72 7.30
CA ALA A 67 -3.98 0.40 6.66
C ALA A 67 -5.25 -0.34 7.08
N SER A 68 -5.55 -0.41 8.38
CA SER A 68 -6.73 -1.12 8.87
C SER A 68 -8.04 -0.47 8.39
N ASP A 69 -8.07 0.85 8.25
CA ASP A 69 -9.26 1.55 7.75
C ASP A 69 -9.48 1.28 6.26
N ILE A 70 -8.40 1.24 5.48
CA ILE A 70 -8.46 0.89 4.05
C ILE A 70 -9.00 -0.53 3.89
N LEU A 71 -8.49 -1.45 4.70
CA LEU A 71 -8.94 -2.84 4.67
C LEU A 71 -10.44 -2.95 4.99
N GLN A 72 -10.89 -2.24 6.01
CA GLN A 72 -12.30 -2.25 6.41
C GLN A 72 -13.20 -1.65 5.34
N ALA A 73 -12.78 -0.54 4.74
CA ALA A 73 -13.55 0.15 3.70
C ALA A 73 -13.55 -0.60 2.37
N LYS A 74 -12.56 -1.47 2.12
CA LYS A 74 -12.36 -2.18 0.85
C LYS A 74 -12.15 -1.24 -0.34
N ARG A 75 -11.68 -0.04 -0.07
CA ARG A 75 -11.39 0.98 -1.10
C ARG A 75 -10.36 1.97 -0.58
N GLY A 76 -9.64 2.58 -1.50
CA GLY A 76 -8.66 3.60 -1.14
C GLY A 76 -7.97 4.17 -2.37
N HIS A 77 -7.27 5.28 -2.16
CA HIS A 77 -6.43 5.87 -3.19
C HIS A 77 -5.03 5.21 -3.18
N CYS A 78 -4.14 5.73 -4.03
CA CYS A 78 -2.81 5.09 -4.18
C CYS A 78 -2.03 5.00 -2.87
N VAL A 79 -2.04 6.05 -2.05
CA VAL A 79 -1.31 6.04 -0.77
C VAL A 79 -1.95 5.09 0.24
N GLY A 80 -3.28 5.08 0.33
CA GLY A 80 -3.99 4.16 1.23
C GLY A 80 -3.74 2.71 0.89
N LYS A 81 -3.82 2.37 -0.39
CA LYS A 81 -3.53 1.00 -0.84
C LYS A 81 -2.07 0.64 -0.60
N ALA A 82 -1.14 1.59 -0.83
CA ALA A 82 0.28 1.36 -0.55
C ALA A 82 0.52 1.12 0.95
N SER A 83 -0.15 1.89 1.83
CA SER A 83 -0.07 1.68 3.28
C SER A 83 -0.52 0.28 3.69
N LEU A 84 -1.61 -0.20 3.11
CA LEU A 84 -2.11 -1.54 3.43
C LEU A 84 -1.12 -2.62 2.97
N LEU A 85 -0.57 -2.49 1.77
CA LEU A 85 0.45 -3.43 1.31
C LEU A 85 1.67 -3.45 2.23
N CYS A 86 2.14 -2.26 2.64
CA CYS A 86 3.26 -2.17 3.58
C CYS A 86 2.92 -2.82 4.92
N ALA A 87 1.72 -2.57 5.46
CA ALA A 87 1.31 -3.17 6.72
C ALA A 87 1.26 -4.69 6.63
N ALA A 88 0.68 -5.22 5.57
CA ALA A 88 0.63 -6.67 5.35
C ALA A 88 2.03 -7.26 5.23
N ALA A 89 2.93 -6.59 4.51
CA ALA A 89 4.32 -7.05 4.35
C ALA A 89 5.05 -7.07 5.70
N ARG A 90 4.88 -6.03 6.52
CA ARG A 90 5.52 -5.97 7.84
C ARG A 90 5.04 -7.08 8.77
N THR A 91 3.77 -7.49 8.68
CA THR A 91 3.27 -8.58 9.53
C THR A 91 3.95 -9.92 9.23
N ILE A 92 4.46 -10.10 8.03
CA ILE A 92 5.11 -11.35 7.63
C ILE A 92 6.63 -11.25 7.57
N GLY A 93 7.19 -10.17 8.09
CA GLY A 93 8.63 -10.01 8.22
C GLY A 93 9.33 -9.42 6.99
N ILE A 94 8.59 -8.84 6.06
CA ILE A 94 9.18 -8.17 4.90
C ILE A 94 9.25 -6.68 5.19
N PRO A 95 10.47 -6.09 5.27
CA PRO A 95 10.61 -4.65 5.47
C PRO A 95 9.95 -3.88 4.34
N SER A 96 9.23 -2.82 4.68
CA SER A 96 8.50 -2.07 3.67
C SER A 96 8.34 -0.61 4.08
N ARG A 97 8.12 0.24 3.10
CA ARG A 97 7.90 1.67 3.31
C ARG A 97 7.07 2.24 2.17
N VAL A 98 6.35 3.32 2.44
CA VAL A 98 5.61 4.05 1.41
C VAL A 98 6.52 5.08 0.79
N GLY A 99 6.54 5.15 -0.52
CA GLY A 99 7.27 6.15 -1.26
C GLY A 99 6.31 7.01 -2.08
N PHE A 100 6.81 8.15 -2.54
CA PHE A 100 6.02 9.10 -3.30
C PHE A 100 6.83 9.59 -4.51
N ALA A 101 6.14 9.73 -5.64
CA ALA A 101 6.72 10.32 -6.84
C ALA A 101 5.73 11.35 -7.40
N THR A 102 6.27 12.46 -7.91
CA THR A 102 5.46 13.41 -8.65
C THR A 102 5.43 12.96 -10.11
N VAL A 103 4.24 12.70 -10.62
CA VAL A 103 4.07 12.24 -12.00
C VAL A 103 3.12 13.16 -12.72
N LYS A 104 3.34 13.28 -14.05
CA LYS A 104 2.43 14.04 -14.89
C LYS A 104 1.18 13.21 -15.11
N ASN A 105 0.02 13.81 -14.84
CA ASN A 105 -1.23 13.09 -14.85
C ASN A 105 -1.93 13.17 -16.21
N HIS A 106 -1.46 12.36 -17.15
CA HIS A 106 -2.00 12.34 -18.52
C HIS A 106 -3.35 11.64 -18.64
N LEU A 107 -3.69 10.76 -17.67
CA LEU A 107 -4.85 9.90 -17.79
C LEU A 107 -5.98 10.29 -16.84
N SER A 108 -5.89 11.46 -16.20
CA SER A 108 -6.90 11.88 -15.24
C SER A 108 -8.20 12.30 -15.94
N THR A 109 -9.33 12.00 -15.28
CA THR A 109 -10.62 12.55 -15.68
C THR A 109 -10.73 14.00 -15.22
N VAL A 110 -11.72 14.73 -15.72
CA VAL A 110 -11.99 16.09 -15.27
C VAL A 110 -12.28 16.12 -13.77
N GLN A 111 -13.04 15.15 -13.27
CA GLN A 111 -13.35 15.05 -11.85
C GLN A 111 -12.11 14.83 -11.02
N LEU A 112 -11.23 13.95 -11.46
CA LEU A 112 -9.99 13.67 -10.76
C LEU A 112 -9.07 14.89 -10.75
N THR A 113 -8.96 15.57 -11.88
CA THR A 113 -8.18 16.80 -12.00
C THR A 113 -8.66 17.85 -10.99
N LYS A 114 -9.98 18.02 -10.85
CA LYS A 114 -10.54 18.95 -9.88
C LYS A 114 -10.24 18.53 -8.45
N ALA A 115 -10.35 17.24 -8.15
CA ALA A 115 -10.10 16.73 -6.79
C ALA A 115 -8.65 16.95 -6.36
N MET A 116 -7.71 16.88 -7.29
CA MET A 116 -6.29 17.09 -7.00
C MET A 116 -5.86 18.54 -7.07
N GLY A 117 -6.67 19.43 -7.64
CA GLY A 117 -6.32 20.83 -7.83
C GLY A 117 -5.32 21.09 -8.93
N SER A 118 -4.86 20.06 -9.65
CA SER A 118 -3.94 20.18 -10.77
C SER A 118 -4.13 19.01 -11.72
N GLY A 119 -4.19 19.28 -13.02
CA GLY A 119 -4.28 18.27 -14.04
C GLY A 119 -2.93 17.80 -14.58
N GLU A 120 -1.86 18.50 -14.24
CA GLU A 120 -0.55 18.20 -14.80
C GLU A 120 0.29 17.26 -13.93
N PHE A 121 0.24 17.44 -12.61
CA PHE A 121 1.07 16.70 -11.67
C PHE A 121 0.24 16.19 -10.51
N ALA A 122 0.55 14.99 -10.08
CA ALA A 122 -0.05 14.38 -8.90
C ALA A 122 1.01 13.60 -8.14
N TYR A 123 0.91 13.57 -6.81
CA TYR A 123 1.73 12.66 -6.02
C TYR A 123 1.20 11.24 -6.19
N HIS A 124 2.08 10.38 -6.65
CA HIS A 124 1.77 8.96 -6.79
C HIS A 124 2.41 8.21 -5.63
N GLY A 125 1.58 7.60 -4.76
CA GLY A 125 2.05 6.77 -3.67
C GLY A 125 2.28 5.34 -4.13
N TYR A 126 3.38 4.76 -3.69
CA TYR A 126 3.72 3.38 -3.99
C TYR A 126 4.33 2.73 -2.76
N SER A 127 4.42 1.40 -2.79
CA SER A 127 5.11 0.65 -1.75
C SER A 127 6.49 0.27 -2.22
N GLU A 128 7.45 0.23 -1.30
CA GLU A 128 8.75 -0.38 -1.54
C GLU A 128 8.89 -1.54 -0.57
N LEU A 129 9.26 -2.70 -1.10
CA LEU A 129 9.46 -3.92 -0.32
C LEU A 129 10.92 -4.34 -0.43
N PHE A 130 11.52 -4.70 0.70
CA PHE A 130 12.91 -5.12 0.72
C PHE A 130 13.00 -6.62 0.44
N LEU A 131 13.40 -6.96 -0.78
CA LEU A 131 13.43 -8.34 -1.27
C LEU A 131 14.79 -8.60 -1.91
N ASN A 132 15.42 -9.74 -1.55
CA ASN A 132 16.73 -10.12 -2.10
C ASN A 132 17.75 -9.00 -1.97
N GLU A 133 17.79 -8.39 -0.78
CA GLU A 133 18.76 -7.36 -0.39
C GLU A 133 18.64 -6.05 -1.18
N ARG A 134 17.47 -5.75 -1.73
CA ARG A 134 17.24 -4.46 -2.40
C ARG A 134 15.79 -4.03 -2.29
N TRP A 135 15.57 -2.73 -2.41
CA TRP A 135 14.24 -2.16 -2.40
C TRP A 135 13.58 -2.31 -3.76
N VAL A 136 12.40 -2.90 -3.79
CA VAL A 136 11.62 -3.15 -5.00
C VAL A 136 10.33 -2.35 -4.91
N ILE A 137 10.02 -1.59 -5.96
CA ILE A 137 8.80 -0.79 -6.01
C ILE A 137 7.63 -1.68 -6.40
N ALA A 138 6.53 -1.55 -5.66
CA ALA A 138 5.27 -2.20 -5.97
C ALA A 138 4.16 -1.17 -5.90
N THR A 139 3.32 -1.14 -6.93
CA THR A 139 2.26 -0.14 -7.05
C THR A 139 0.90 -0.85 -7.10
N PRO A 140 0.25 -1.09 -5.92
CA PRO A 140 -1.00 -1.84 -5.89
C PRO A 140 -2.24 -0.99 -6.20
N ALA A 141 -2.07 0.23 -6.71
CA ALA A 141 -3.17 1.18 -6.88
C ALA A 141 -4.22 0.70 -7.88
N PHE A 142 -3.79 0.23 -9.04
CA PHE A 142 -4.71 -0.12 -10.13
C PHE A 142 -4.71 -1.61 -10.40
N GLU A 143 -5.89 -2.10 -10.76
CA GLU A 143 -6.07 -3.50 -11.16
C GLU A 143 -5.46 -3.77 -12.54
#